data_ade9731d7dd8d87758161db0a9eb7627
#
_entry.id   ade9731d7dd8d87758161db0a9eb7627
#
_cell.length_a   1.000
_cell.length_b   1.000
_cell.length_c   1.000
_cell.angle_alpha   90.00
_cell.angle_beta   90.00
_cell.angle_gamma   90.00
#
_symmetry.space_group_name_H-M   'P 1'
#
loop_
_entity.id
_entity.type
_entity.pdbx_description
1 polymer ?
#
loop_
_entity_poly.entity_id
_entity_poly.type
_entity_poly.pdbx_seq_one_letter_code
_entity_poly.pdbx_strand_id
1 'polypeptide(L)'
;MAIVDRTGLPVAIHMASASPHEVTLVEATLARKFTHGTPKRLIGDRAYDSDPLDQRLEKQNIELIAPHRSNRQRKATQDGRKLRRYKHRWKVERLNSWLQQFRRIVTRYEYYPRHFLTFIQLACMMILLRNYF
;
A
#
# COMPACT_ATOMS: atom_id res chain seq x y z
N MET A 1 -4.34 -5.33 0.29
CA MET A 1 -3.53 -4.12 0.04
C MET A 1 -2.54 -3.92 1.17
N ALA A 2 -1.31 -3.52 0.87
CA ALA A 2 -0.28 -3.22 1.85
C ALA A 2 0.35 -1.84 1.58
N ILE A 3 0.72 -1.13 2.64
CA ILE A 3 1.52 0.10 2.57
C ILE A 3 2.80 -0.15 3.34
N VAL A 4 3.92 0.26 2.75
CA VAL A 4 5.26 0.17 3.35
C VAL A 4 5.87 1.56 3.52
N ASP A 5 6.77 1.68 4.46
CA ASP A 5 7.53 2.90 4.68
C ASP A 5 8.73 3.04 3.70
N ARG A 6 9.54 4.07 3.92
CA ARG A 6 10.74 4.33 3.13
C ARG A 6 11.77 3.19 3.20
N THR A 7 11.80 2.41 4.25
CA THR A 7 12.69 1.25 4.42
C THR A 7 12.10 -0.05 3.88
N GLY A 8 10.81 -0.06 3.51
CA GLY A 8 10.08 -1.23 3.03
C GLY A 8 9.44 -2.05 4.13
N LEU A 9 9.39 -1.51 5.35
CA LEU A 9 8.70 -2.15 6.48
C LEU A 9 7.19 -1.89 6.40
N PRO A 10 6.35 -2.84 6.85
CA PRO A 10 4.91 -2.70 6.79
C PRO A 10 4.40 -1.57 7.69
N VAL A 11 3.59 -0.69 7.13
CA VAL A 11 2.93 0.44 7.82
C VAL A 11 1.45 0.18 7.99
N ALA A 12 0.81 -0.40 6.99
CA ALA A 12 -0.60 -0.71 7.01
C ALA A 12 -0.90 -1.95 6.18
N ILE A 13 -1.85 -2.74 6.64
CA ILE A 13 -2.39 -3.90 5.93
C ILE A 13 -3.91 -3.84 5.97
N HIS A 14 -4.51 -4.03 4.80
CA HIS A 14 -5.96 -4.17 4.66
C HIS A 14 -6.28 -5.33 3.73
N MET A 15 -7.26 -6.13 4.14
CA MET A 15 -7.80 -7.20 3.33
C MET A 15 -9.24 -6.86 2.94
N ALA A 16 -9.52 -6.99 1.66
CA ALA A 16 -10.85 -6.86 1.08
C ALA A 16 -11.11 -8.02 0.12
N SER A 17 -12.36 -8.17 -0.32
CA SER A 17 -12.66 -9.06 -1.46
C SER A 17 -11.95 -8.57 -2.72
N ALA A 18 -11.88 -9.41 -3.75
CA ALA A 18 -11.25 -9.04 -5.03
C ALA A 18 -12.12 -8.08 -5.88
N SER A 19 -13.38 -7.87 -5.49
CA SER A 19 -14.34 -7.09 -6.28
C SER A 19 -14.10 -5.57 -6.26
N PRO A 20 -13.76 -4.90 -5.12
CA PRO A 20 -13.53 -3.46 -5.11
C PRO A 20 -12.30 -3.07 -5.91
N HIS A 21 -12.42 -1.98 -6.66
CA HIS A 21 -11.28 -1.40 -7.35
C HIS A 21 -10.24 -0.90 -6.33
N GLU A 22 -8.95 -1.16 -6.55
CA GLU A 22 -7.86 -0.87 -5.61
C GLU A 22 -7.82 0.58 -5.13
N VAL A 23 -8.18 1.54 -6.00
CA VAL A 23 -8.28 2.97 -5.67
C VAL A 23 -9.21 3.23 -4.47
N THR A 24 -10.30 2.45 -4.34
CA THR A 24 -11.27 2.63 -3.25
C THR A 24 -10.76 2.11 -1.91
N LEU A 25 -9.73 1.27 -1.91
CA LEU A 25 -9.17 0.66 -0.72
C LEU A 25 -8.07 1.49 -0.05
N VAL A 26 -7.56 2.53 -0.71
CA VAL A 26 -6.42 3.32 -0.23
C VAL A 26 -6.71 3.95 1.13
N GLU A 27 -7.81 4.68 1.25
CA GLU A 27 -8.18 5.39 2.48
C GLU A 27 -8.51 4.41 3.62
N ALA A 28 -9.22 3.31 3.30
CA ALA A 28 -9.50 2.25 4.25
C ALA A 28 -8.22 1.54 4.75
N THR A 29 -7.20 1.44 3.89
CA THR A 29 -5.89 0.89 4.27
C THR A 29 -5.13 1.88 5.15
N LEU A 30 -5.11 3.16 4.81
CA LEU A 30 -4.49 4.21 5.63
C LEU A 30 -5.11 4.31 7.02
N ALA A 31 -6.42 4.11 7.16
CA ALA A 31 -7.09 4.10 8.45
C ALA A 31 -6.65 2.92 9.35
N ARG A 32 -6.05 1.87 8.77
CA ARG A 32 -5.55 0.67 9.50
C ARG A 32 -4.03 0.65 9.68
N LYS A 33 -3.38 1.80 9.63
CA LYS A 33 -1.94 1.88 9.84
C LYS A 33 -1.54 1.52 11.27
N PHE A 34 -0.40 0.89 11.40
CA PHE A 34 0.21 0.50 12.70
C PHE A 34 0.97 1.64 13.36
N THR A 35 1.29 2.69 12.59
CA THR A 35 2.13 3.80 13.02
C THR A 35 1.31 5.06 13.26
N HIS A 36 1.80 5.92 14.14
CA HIS A 36 1.24 7.26 14.34
C HIS A 36 1.63 8.19 13.18
N GLY A 37 0.85 9.26 13.03
CA GLY A 37 1.08 10.29 12.00
C GLY A 37 0.50 9.93 10.62
N THR A 38 0.50 10.93 9.75
CA THR A 38 -0.01 10.82 8.38
C THR A 38 1.18 10.84 7.43
N PRO A 39 1.27 9.92 6.46
CA PRO A 39 2.35 9.94 5.48
C PRO A 39 2.24 11.20 4.62
N LYS A 40 3.34 11.89 4.40
CA LYS A 40 3.37 13.06 3.50
C LYS A 40 3.19 12.68 2.03
N ARG A 41 3.55 11.44 1.67
CA ARG A 41 3.53 10.95 0.29
C ARG A 41 3.16 9.49 0.25
N LEU A 42 2.36 9.13 -0.76
CA LEU A 42 2.09 7.75 -1.17
C LEU A 42 2.61 7.53 -2.58
N ILE A 43 3.21 6.37 -2.82
CA ILE A 43 3.67 5.98 -4.15
C ILE A 43 2.86 4.75 -4.56
N GLY A 44 2.15 4.87 -5.65
CA GLY A 44 1.33 3.81 -6.23
C GLY A 44 1.73 3.49 -7.67
N ASP A 45 1.18 2.43 -8.23
CA ASP A 45 1.31 2.13 -9.64
C ASP A 45 0.26 2.87 -10.48
N ARG A 46 0.21 2.58 -11.77
CA ARG A 46 -0.74 3.20 -12.70
C ARG A 46 -2.21 2.92 -12.38
N ALA A 47 -2.51 1.88 -11.59
CA ALA A 47 -3.86 1.58 -11.16
C ALA A 47 -4.42 2.69 -10.26
N TYR A 48 -3.55 3.40 -9.54
CA TYR A 48 -3.90 4.50 -8.64
C TYR A 48 -3.97 5.88 -9.32
N ASP A 49 -3.79 5.98 -10.64
CA ASP A 49 -4.01 7.23 -11.39
C ASP A 49 -5.50 7.60 -11.40
N SER A 50 -5.90 8.40 -10.42
CA SER A 50 -7.29 8.79 -10.17
C SER A 50 -7.37 10.20 -9.59
N ASP A 51 -7.86 11.16 -10.38
CA ASP A 51 -8.02 12.55 -9.94
C ASP A 51 -8.92 12.68 -8.68
N PRO A 52 -10.03 11.91 -8.53
CA PRO A 52 -10.81 11.94 -7.29
C PRO A 52 -10.04 11.42 -6.07
N LEU A 53 -9.16 10.44 -6.24
CA LEU A 53 -8.30 9.96 -5.15
C LEU A 53 -7.26 11.01 -4.78
N ASP A 54 -6.61 11.64 -5.78
CA ASP A 54 -5.65 12.73 -5.58
C ASP A 54 -6.26 13.84 -4.72
N GLN A 55 -7.45 14.32 -5.10
CA GLN A 55 -8.16 15.38 -4.36
C GLN A 55 -8.51 15.00 -2.92
N ARG A 56 -8.92 13.74 -2.67
CA ARG A 56 -9.23 13.28 -1.31
C ARG A 56 -7.97 13.16 -0.44
N LEU A 57 -6.88 12.68 -1.01
CA LEU A 57 -5.61 12.57 -0.30
C LEU A 57 -4.97 13.94 -0.05
N GLU A 58 -5.09 14.87 -0.99
CA GLU A 58 -4.62 16.25 -0.85
C GLU A 58 -5.30 16.97 0.32
N LYS A 59 -6.60 16.77 0.51
CA LYS A 59 -7.34 17.26 1.70
C LYS A 59 -6.78 16.72 3.02
N GLN A 60 -6.12 15.57 2.99
CA GLN A 60 -5.45 14.96 4.14
C GLN A 60 -3.96 15.32 4.20
N ASN A 61 -3.49 16.26 3.37
CA ASN A 61 -2.08 16.64 3.19
C ASN A 61 -1.18 15.46 2.74
N ILE A 62 -1.73 14.54 1.96
CA ILE A 62 -1.01 13.39 1.38
C ILE A 62 -0.85 13.62 -0.11
N GLU A 63 0.39 13.67 -0.59
CA GLU A 63 0.70 13.71 -2.02
C GLU A 63 0.72 12.29 -2.58
N LEU A 64 -0.19 11.99 -3.54
CA LEU A 64 -0.14 10.72 -4.28
C LEU A 64 0.80 10.86 -5.48
N ILE A 65 1.68 9.88 -5.66
CA ILE A 65 2.62 9.79 -6.78
C ILE A 65 2.34 8.48 -7.51
N ALA A 66 1.63 8.57 -8.64
CA ALA A 66 1.33 7.44 -9.50
C ALA A 66 1.56 7.84 -10.97
N PRO A 67 2.21 6.99 -11.79
CA PRO A 67 2.35 7.26 -13.21
C PRO A 67 0.97 7.30 -13.87
N HIS A 68 0.77 8.25 -14.79
CA HIS A 68 -0.47 8.31 -15.54
C HIS A 68 -0.68 7.08 -16.40
N ARG A 69 -1.95 6.70 -16.56
CA ARG A 69 -2.37 5.65 -17.49
C ARG A 69 -2.08 6.10 -18.93
N SER A 70 -1.71 5.15 -19.79
CA SER A 70 -1.41 5.43 -21.19
C SER A 70 -2.61 5.99 -21.98
N ASN A 71 -3.83 5.67 -21.55
CA ASN A 71 -5.09 6.11 -22.15
C ASN A 71 -5.68 7.34 -21.46
N ARG A 72 -4.91 8.08 -20.63
CA ARG A 72 -5.36 9.28 -19.96
C ARG A 72 -5.64 10.40 -20.98
N GLN A 73 -6.87 10.90 -21.00
CA GLN A 73 -7.30 12.01 -21.86
C GLN A 73 -7.19 13.38 -21.17
N ARG A 74 -7.03 13.39 -19.83
CA ARG A 74 -6.93 14.61 -19.04
C ARG A 74 -5.50 15.12 -18.97
N LYS A 75 -5.33 16.41 -18.66
CA LYS A 75 -4.01 17.02 -18.45
C LYS A 75 -3.22 16.26 -17.39
N ALA A 76 -1.90 16.17 -17.59
CA ALA A 76 -1.01 15.59 -16.61
C ALA A 76 -0.99 16.43 -15.33
N THR A 77 -1.21 15.81 -14.18
CA THR A 77 -1.16 16.44 -12.85
C THR A 77 0.20 16.27 -12.18
N GLN A 78 1.06 15.39 -12.73
CA GLN A 78 2.37 15.06 -12.16
C GLN A 78 3.48 15.36 -13.15
N ASP A 79 4.57 15.94 -12.66
CA ASP A 79 5.77 16.15 -13.45
C ASP A 79 6.78 15.00 -13.26
N GLY A 80 7.78 14.89 -14.17
CA GLY A 80 8.78 13.84 -14.12
C GLY A 80 9.69 13.87 -12.89
N ARG A 81 9.72 14.97 -12.12
CA ARG A 81 10.52 15.10 -10.90
C ARG A 81 9.93 14.26 -9.77
N LYS A 82 8.59 14.29 -9.61
CA LYS A 82 7.87 13.48 -8.63
C LYS A 82 7.97 12.01 -8.97
N LEU A 83 7.83 11.66 -10.24
CA LEU A 83 7.91 10.29 -10.76
C LEU A 83 9.28 9.61 -10.55
N ARG A 84 10.37 10.36 -10.31
CA ARG A 84 11.65 9.74 -9.92
C ARG A 84 11.53 8.89 -8.66
N ARG A 85 10.58 9.18 -7.78
CA ARG A 85 10.32 8.40 -6.56
C ARG A 85 9.60 7.09 -6.83
N TYR A 86 8.95 6.97 -7.97
CA TYR A 86 8.27 5.74 -8.39
C TYR A 86 9.21 4.52 -8.46
N LYS A 87 10.48 4.73 -8.75
CA LYS A 87 11.50 3.66 -8.70
C LYS A 87 11.59 2.94 -7.34
N HIS A 88 11.05 3.52 -6.27
CA HIS A 88 11.04 2.89 -4.94
C HIS A 88 9.88 1.93 -4.72
N ARG A 89 9.01 1.71 -5.71
CA ARG A 89 7.86 0.80 -5.63
C ARG A 89 8.24 -0.64 -5.29
N TRP A 90 9.41 -1.11 -5.73
CA TRP A 90 9.90 -2.46 -5.45
C TRP A 90 9.91 -2.83 -3.96
N LYS A 91 9.82 -1.85 -3.05
CA LYS A 91 9.79 -2.06 -1.61
C LYS A 91 8.53 -2.80 -1.15
N VAL A 92 7.40 -2.57 -1.80
CA VAL A 92 6.18 -3.33 -1.50
C VAL A 92 6.29 -4.77 -2.01
N GLU A 93 6.96 -4.98 -3.14
CA GLU A 93 7.24 -6.31 -3.69
C GLU A 93 8.15 -7.10 -2.73
N ARG A 94 9.14 -6.43 -2.13
CA ARG A 94 9.99 -7.02 -1.08
C ARG A 94 9.18 -7.43 0.15
N LEU A 95 8.25 -6.60 0.62
CA LEU A 95 7.36 -6.99 1.72
C LEU A 95 6.55 -8.23 1.35
N ASN A 96 6.00 -8.28 0.13
CA ASN A 96 5.26 -9.46 -0.34
C ASN A 96 6.14 -10.72 -0.34
N SER A 97 7.39 -10.61 -0.78
CA SER A 97 8.36 -11.73 -0.73
C SER A 97 8.64 -12.19 0.71
N TRP A 98 8.75 -11.27 1.66
CA TRP A 98 8.91 -11.62 3.07
C TRP A 98 7.67 -12.32 3.64
N LEU A 99 6.48 -11.83 3.32
CA LEU A 99 5.22 -12.44 3.75
C LEU A 99 5.05 -13.86 3.20
N GLN A 100 5.53 -14.14 1.99
CA GLN A 100 5.49 -15.47 1.39
C GLN A 100 6.40 -16.49 2.10
N GLN A 101 7.29 -16.08 2.98
CA GLN A 101 8.07 -17.01 3.82
C GLN A 101 7.22 -17.64 4.95
N PHE A 102 6.04 -17.10 5.22
CA PHE A 102 5.13 -17.61 6.23
C PHE A 102 4.10 -18.55 5.59
N ARG A 103 4.18 -19.87 5.90
CA ARG A 103 3.31 -20.90 5.29
C ARG A 103 1.82 -20.56 5.35
N ARG A 104 1.35 -20.01 6.48
CA ARG A 104 -0.06 -19.64 6.69
C ARG A 104 -0.53 -18.46 5.83
N ILE A 105 0.39 -17.72 5.24
CA ILE A 105 0.08 -16.63 4.32
C ILE A 105 0.08 -17.11 2.87
N VAL A 106 0.99 -18.00 2.52
CA VAL A 106 1.06 -18.60 1.18
C VAL A 106 -0.19 -19.40 0.86
N THR A 107 -0.61 -20.24 1.81
CA THR A 107 -1.83 -21.04 1.67
C THR A 107 -2.80 -20.64 2.76
N ARG A 108 -3.94 -20.12 2.34
CA ARG A 108 -5.02 -19.74 3.27
C ARG A 108 -5.81 -20.98 3.65
N TYR A 109 -5.79 -21.31 4.93
CA TYR A 109 -6.61 -22.36 5.53
C TYR A 109 -7.82 -21.80 6.28
N GLU A 110 -7.80 -20.52 6.61
CA GLU A 110 -8.80 -19.87 7.44
C GLU A 110 -10.07 -19.57 6.63
N TYR A 111 -11.20 -20.09 7.11
CA TYR A 111 -12.52 -19.83 6.55
C TYR A 111 -12.87 -18.33 6.67
N TYR A 112 -12.70 -17.76 7.87
CA TYR A 112 -13.02 -16.35 8.10
C TYR A 112 -11.87 -15.44 7.69
N PRO A 113 -12.14 -14.42 6.84
CA PRO A 113 -11.13 -13.45 6.41
C PRO A 113 -10.38 -12.76 7.56
N ARG A 114 -11.09 -12.45 8.66
CA ARG A 114 -10.47 -11.82 9.85
C ARG A 114 -9.34 -12.65 10.45
N HIS A 115 -9.47 -13.99 10.49
CA HIS A 115 -8.44 -14.86 11.03
C HIS A 115 -7.21 -14.86 10.12
N PHE A 116 -7.41 -14.89 8.81
CA PHE A 116 -6.31 -14.77 7.86
C PHE A 116 -5.59 -13.42 7.98
N LEU A 117 -6.35 -12.32 8.14
CA LEU A 117 -5.76 -11.00 8.38
C LEU A 117 -4.89 -10.98 9.65
N THR A 118 -5.31 -11.66 10.71
CA THR A 118 -4.53 -11.77 11.96
C THR A 118 -3.18 -12.45 11.71
N PHE A 119 -3.12 -13.51 10.90
CA PHE A 119 -1.83 -14.14 10.53
C PHE A 119 -0.94 -13.20 9.74
N ILE A 120 -1.50 -12.39 8.82
CA ILE A 120 -0.73 -11.38 8.09
C ILE A 120 -0.19 -10.31 9.05
N GLN A 121 -0.99 -9.85 10.02
CA GLN A 121 -0.56 -8.89 11.02
C GLN A 121 0.54 -9.42 11.92
N LEU A 122 0.44 -10.69 12.36
CA LEU A 122 1.50 -11.37 13.12
C LEU A 122 2.81 -11.47 12.32
N ALA A 123 2.73 -11.81 11.04
CA ALA A 123 3.90 -11.82 10.17
C ALA A 123 4.52 -10.44 9.99
N CYS A 124 3.70 -9.40 9.82
CA CYS A 124 4.18 -8.02 9.79
C CYS A 124 4.88 -7.64 11.10
N MET A 125 4.34 -8.03 12.24
CA MET A 125 4.96 -7.80 13.55
C MET A 125 6.32 -8.51 13.66
N MET A 126 6.41 -9.77 13.22
CA MET A 126 7.68 -10.50 13.19
C MET A 126 8.71 -9.85 12.26
N ILE A 127 8.28 -9.35 11.09
CA ILE A 127 9.15 -8.61 10.17
C ILE A 127 9.67 -7.33 10.83
N LEU A 128 8.80 -6.58 11.51
CA LEU A 128 9.18 -5.37 12.24
C LEU A 128 10.18 -5.68 13.34
N LEU A 129 9.93 -6.67 14.19
CA LEU A 129 10.82 -7.08 15.27
C LEU A 129 12.21 -7.46 14.75
N ARG A 130 12.30 -8.25 13.68
CA ARG A 130 13.59 -8.63 13.05
C ARG A 130 14.42 -7.47 12.52
N ASN A 131 13.79 -6.34 12.25
CA ASN A 131 14.47 -5.16 11.67
C ASN A 131 14.77 -4.08 12.71
N TYR A 132 14.18 -4.18 13.91
CA TYR A 132 14.43 -3.23 15.01
C TYR A 132 15.33 -3.81 16.11
N PHE A 133 15.50 -5.14 16.15
CA PHE A 133 16.33 -5.88 17.09
C PHE A 133 17.25 -6.84 16.35
#